data_daff3315dd1e0013fd015c273ea36b86
#
_entry.id   daff3315dd1e0013fd015c273ea36b86
#
_cell.length_a   1.000
_cell.length_b   1.000
_cell.length_c   1.000
_cell.angle_alpha   90.00
_cell.angle_beta   90.00
_cell.angle_gamma   90.00
#
_symmetry.space_group_name_H-M   'P 1'
#
loop_
_entity.id
_entity.type
_entity.pdbx_description
1 polymer ?
#
loop_
_entity_poly.entity_id
_entity_poly.type
_entity_poly.pdbx_seq_one_letter_code
_entity_poly.pdbx_strand_id
1 'polypeptide(L)' 'MNPELREQTTLERAFSLAQTGACRTVTEIRTQLKKEQFDMVDAHLGGMSIQRQLNRLLVAKRAD' A
#
# COMPACT_ATOMS: atom_id res chain seq x y z
N MET A 1 -16.48 -0.99 -19.14
CA MET A 1 -15.42 -0.96 -18.16
C MET A 1 -15.79 -0.21 -16.90
N ASN A 2 -15.41 -0.70 -15.78
CA ASN A 2 -15.76 -0.06 -14.52
C ASN A 2 -14.62 0.84 -14.06
N PRO A 3 -14.76 2.16 -14.14
CA PRO A 3 -13.68 3.05 -13.76
C PRO A 3 -13.31 2.95 -12.30
N GLU A 4 -14.20 2.44 -11.48
CA GLU A 4 -13.90 2.35 -10.05
C GLU A 4 -12.76 1.43 -9.76
N LEU A 5 -12.54 0.44 -10.60
CA LEU A 5 -11.42 -0.46 -10.41
C LEU A 5 -10.09 0.23 -10.64
N ARG A 6 -10.12 1.34 -11.37
CA ARG A 6 -8.91 2.06 -11.70
C ARG A 6 -8.69 3.27 -10.84
N GLU A 7 -9.65 3.55 -9.97
CA GLU A 7 -9.63 4.77 -9.20
C GLU A 7 -9.32 4.55 -7.74
N GLN A 8 -8.73 3.42 -7.42
CA GLN A 8 -8.20 3.27 -6.08
C GLN A 8 -7.16 4.36 -5.85
N THR A 9 -7.25 5.01 -4.71
CA THR A 9 -6.22 5.97 -4.37
C THR A 9 -4.94 5.23 -4.03
N THR A 10 -3.85 5.98 -4.01
CA THR A 10 -2.58 5.41 -3.63
C THR A 10 -2.66 4.71 -2.27
N LEU A 11 -3.33 5.34 -1.32
CA LEU A 11 -3.46 4.77 0.02
C LEU A 11 -4.33 3.52 0.02
N GLU A 12 -5.42 3.54 -0.71
CA GLU A 12 -6.28 2.37 -0.79
C GLU A 12 -5.53 1.18 -1.37
N ARG A 13 -4.77 1.43 -2.41
CA ARG A 13 -3.99 0.35 -3.02
C ARG A 13 -2.91 -0.14 -2.07
N ALA A 14 -2.28 0.78 -1.33
CA ALA A 14 -1.25 0.41 -0.37
C ALA A 14 -1.84 -0.51 0.71
N PHE A 15 -2.99 -0.16 1.25
CA PHE A 15 -3.63 -1.00 2.25
C PHE A 15 -4.02 -2.36 1.68
N SER A 16 -4.50 -2.37 0.45
CA SER A 16 -4.85 -3.62 -0.21
C SER A 16 -3.64 -4.53 -0.34
N LEU A 17 -2.50 -3.98 -0.74
CA LEU A 17 -1.27 -4.76 -0.86
C LEU A 17 -0.85 -5.34 0.49
N ALA A 18 -1.00 -4.56 1.54
CA ALA A 18 -0.66 -5.04 2.88
C ALA A 18 -1.62 -6.12 3.35
N GLN A 19 -2.91 -5.94 3.11
CA GLN A 19 -3.92 -6.87 3.60
C GLN A 19 -3.89 -8.20 2.88
N THR A 20 -3.56 -8.20 1.61
CA THR A 20 -3.54 -9.43 0.83
C THR A 20 -2.24 -10.21 0.99
N GLY A 21 -1.24 -9.60 1.61
CA GLY A 21 0.06 -10.25 1.74
C GLY A 21 0.91 -10.17 0.50
N ALA A 22 0.51 -9.37 -0.48
CA ALA A 22 1.27 -9.22 -1.72
C ALA A 22 2.62 -8.56 -1.48
N CYS A 23 2.71 -7.73 -0.46
CA CYS A 23 3.95 -7.08 -0.06
C CYS A 23 4.19 -7.36 1.42
N ARG A 24 5.45 -7.41 1.81
CA ARG A 24 5.82 -7.71 3.20
C ARG A 24 6.32 -6.51 3.96
N THR A 25 6.76 -5.49 3.27
CA THR A 25 7.31 -4.30 3.90
C THR A 25 6.74 -3.07 3.22
N VAL A 26 6.84 -1.95 3.93
CA VAL A 26 6.41 -0.67 3.35
C VAL A 26 7.24 -0.34 2.11
N THR A 27 8.52 -0.68 2.13
CA THR A 27 9.37 -0.46 0.97
C THR A 27 8.86 -1.23 -0.25
N GLU A 28 8.44 -2.47 -0.05
CA GLU A 28 7.88 -3.25 -1.15
C GLU A 28 6.58 -2.64 -1.66
N ILE A 29 5.76 -2.13 -0.74
CA ILE A 29 4.52 -1.47 -1.14
C ILE A 29 4.83 -0.26 -2.01
N ARG A 30 5.80 0.55 -1.60
CA ARG A 30 6.19 1.71 -2.39
C ARG A 30 6.67 1.31 -3.78
N THR A 31 7.53 0.31 -3.84
CA THR A 31 8.06 -0.16 -5.11
C THR A 31 6.94 -0.64 -6.01
N GLN A 32 6.00 -1.39 -5.46
CA GLN A 32 4.89 -1.89 -6.25
C GLN A 32 4.01 -0.78 -6.75
N LEU A 33 3.72 0.21 -5.90
CA LEU A 33 2.89 1.33 -6.33
C LEU A 33 3.56 2.12 -7.45
N LYS A 34 4.88 2.28 -7.36
CA LYS A 34 5.60 2.98 -8.44
C LYS A 34 5.54 2.18 -9.73
N LYS A 35 5.64 0.87 -9.65
CA LYS A 35 5.49 0.04 -10.84
C LYS A 35 4.10 0.17 -11.45
N GLU A 36 3.10 0.36 -10.63
CA GLU A 36 1.72 0.54 -11.09
C GLU A 36 1.46 1.98 -11.52
N GLN A 37 2.50 2.81 -11.49
CA GLN A 37 2.46 4.18 -11.98
C GLN A 37 1.57 5.11 -11.15
N PHE A 38 1.45 4.83 -9.87
CA PHE A 38 0.83 5.79 -8.98
C PHE A 38 1.76 6.98 -8.77
N ASP A 39 1.16 8.16 -8.68
CA ASP A 39 1.92 9.37 -8.48
C ASP A 39 2.12 9.67 -7.01
N MET A 40 3.23 10.33 -6.70
CA MET A 40 3.50 10.87 -5.36
C MET A 40 3.42 9.81 -4.28
N VAL A 41 3.91 8.62 -4.62
CA VAL A 41 3.87 7.49 -3.69
C VAL A 41 4.57 7.83 -2.38
N ASP A 42 5.77 8.41 -2.47
CA ASP A 42 6.52 8.72 -1.26
C ASP A 42 5.82 9.74 -0.38
N ALA A 43 5.18 10.73 -1.02
CA ALA A 43 4.45 11.74 -0.26
C ALA A 43 3.26 11.12 0.46
N HIS A 44 2.54 10.23 -0.21
CA HIS A 44 1.37 9.60 0.39
C HIS A 44 1.75 8.64 1.51
N LEU A 45 2.84 7.92 1.35
CA LEU A 45 3.23 6.91 2.32
C LEU A 45 4.19 7.43 3.37
N GLY A 46 4.52 8.72 3.31
CA GLY A 46 5.51 9.29 4.23
C GLY A 46 4.97 9.64 5.59
N GLY A 47 3.65 9.69 5.78
CA GLY A 47 3.07 10.05 7.06
C GLY A 47 3.26 8.97 8.10
N MET A 48 3.53 9.37 9.34
CA MET A 48 3.77 8.39 10.40
C MET A 48 2.54 7.55 10.68
N SER A 49 1.35 8.17 10.66
CA SER A 49 0.12 7.42 10.90
C SER A 49 -0.08 6.34 9.85
N ILE A 50 0.17 6.69 8.60
CA ILE A 50 0.01 5.75 7.50
C ILE A 50 1.00 4.61 7.65
N GLN A 51 2.26 4.94 7.97
CA GLN A 51 3.26 3.90 8.13
C GLN A 51 2.93 2.96 9.28
N ARG A 52 2.42 3.49 10.38
CA ARG A 52 1.99 2.65 11.49
C ARG A 52 0.88 1.70 11.10
N GLN A 53 -0.12 2.23 10.38
CA GLN A 53 -1.23 1.40 9.96
C GLN A 53 -0.79 0.31 9.01
N LEU A 54 0.05 0.65 8.05
CA LEU A 54 0.57 -0.33 7.11
C LEU A 54 1.41 -1.38 7.83
N ASN A 55 2.28 -0.95 8.72
CA ASN A 55 3.11 -1.89 9.46
C ASN A 55 2.27 -2.82 10.31
N ARG A 56 1.21 -2.32 10.92
CA ARG A 56 0.33 -3.15 11.71
C ARG A 56 -0.29 -4.26 10.88
N LEU A 57 -0.74 -3.91 9.68
CA LEU A 57 -1.30 -4.91 8.77
C LEU A 57 -0.25 -5.92 8.32
N LEU A 58 0.93 -5.41 8.01
CA LEU A 58 2.00 -6.29 7.55
C LEU A 58 2.43 -7.27 8.64
N VAL A 59 2.54 -6.77 9.87
CA VAL A 59 2.91 -7.63 10.99
C VAL A 59 1.83 -8.68 11.24
N ALA A 60 0.57 -8.27 11.22
CA ALA A 60 -0.53 -9.21 11.42
C ALA A 60 -0.51 -10.29 10.36
N LYS A 61 -0.21 -9.93 9.13
CA LYS A 61 -0.18 -10.91 8.05
C LYS A 61 0.99 -11.87 8.20
N ARG A 62 2.14 -11.35 8.65
CA ARG A 62 3.31 -12.20 8.82
C ARG A 62 3.20 -13.12 10.02
N ALA A 63 2.38 -12.75 10.99
CA ALA A 63 2.21 -13.55 12.19
C ALA A 63 1.44 -14.84 11.93
N ASP A 64 0.80 -14.95 10.80
CA ASP A 64 0.06 -16.18 10.45
C ASP A 64 0.98 -17.30 9.91
#